data_e74c9e7c1d5ce59dda1be11b7689884e
#
_entry.id   e74c9e7c1d5ce59dda1be11b7689884e
#
_cell.length_a   1.000
_cell.length_b   1.000
_cell.length_c   1.000
_cell.angle_alpha   90.00
_cell.angle_beta   90.00
_cell.angle_gamma   90.00
#
_symmetry.space_group_name_H-M   'P 1'
#
loop_
_entity.id
_entity.type
_entity.pdbx_description
1 polymer ?
#
loop_
_entity_poly.entity_id
_entity_poly.type
_entity_poly.pdbx_seq_one_letter_code
_entity_poly.pdbx_strand_id
1 'polypeptide(L)'
;MPVRKKAPEDLTAKKALALEVIRRLKAEYPDAGCTLDYDHAWQLLVSVRLAAQCTDARVNIVVEELFAKYPSVAALAAAEPEDIEAIVKPCGLGHSKARDISACMRMLRDKYDCRVPDTFDELLALPGVGRKSANLIMGDVFGKPAIVTDTHCIRLCNKIGLVDGIKEPQKAVSYTHLRAHETD
;
A
#
# COMPACT_ATOMS: atom_id res chain seq x y z
N MET A 1 16.03 1.25 30.01
CA MET A 1 17.26 1.89 29.52
C MET A 1 16.83 3.12 28.71
N PRO A 2 17.40 4.31 28.95
CA PRO A 2 17.01 5.50 28.21
C PRO A 2 17.46 5.39 26.75
N VAL A 3 16.55 5.67 25.82
CA VAL A 3 16.85 5.76 24.39
C VAL A 3 17.83 6.92 24.20
N ARG A 4 19.06 6.62 23.79
CA ARG A 4 20.05 7.65 23.42
C ARG A 4 19.47 8.47 22.26
N LYS A 5 19.17 9.75 22.49
CA LYS A 5 18.93 10.71 21.40
C LYS A 5 20.19 10.76 20.54
N LYS A 6 20.11 10.34 19.28
CA LYS A 6 21.21 10.45 18.34
C LYS A 6 21.52 11.91 18.03
N ALA A 7 22.81 12.22 17.86
CA ALA A 7 23.29 13.56 17.59
C ALA A 7 22.83 14.10 16.22
N PRO A 8 22.71 15.43 16.03
CA PRO A 8 22.27 16.06 14.76
C PRO A 8 23.08 15.66 13.52
N GLU A 9 24.38 15.38 13.69
CA GLU A 9 25.27 14.96 12.60
C GLU A 9 24.89 13.61 11.96
N ASP A 10 24.39 12.68 12.76
CA ASP A 10 23.96 11.36 12.29
C ASP A 10 22.70 11.47 11.38
N LEU A 11 21.85 12.46 11.60
CA LEU A 11 20.66 12.72 10.79
C LEU A 11 21.02 13.30 9.41
N THR A 12 21.97 14.22 9.35
CA THR A 12 22.46 14.82 8.10
C THR A 12 23.14 13.78 7.20
N ALA A 13 23.99 12.94 7.77
CA ALA A 13 24.65 11.86 7.04
C ALA A 13 23.62 10.84 6.50
N LYS A 14 22.61 10.49 7.27
CA LYS A 14 21.55 9.57 6.85
C LYS A 14 20.66 10.18 5.76
N LYS A 15 20.39 11.48 5.82
CA LYS A 15 19.66 12.20 4.75
C LYS A 15 20.45 12.17 3.44
N ALA A 16 21.74 12.47 3.47
CA ALA A 16 22.62 12.41 2.31
C ALA A 16 22.68 10.99 1.71
N LEU A 17 22.79 9.96 2.56
CA LEU A 17 22.76 8.57 2.13
C LEU A 17 21.42 8.20 1.48
N ALA A 18 20.30 8.61 2.06
CA ALA A 18 18.97 8.34 1.50
C ALA A 18 18.80 8.98 0.12
N LEU A 19 19.21 10.24 -0.05
CA LEU A 19 19.15 10.93 -1.34
C LEU A 19 20.02 10.25 -2.40
N GLU A 20 21.22 9.82 -2.05
CA GLU A 20 22.11 9.09 -2.97
C GLU A 20 21.53 7.72 -3.36
N VAL A 21 20.94 7.00 -2.41
CA VAL A 21 20.25 5.72 -2.68
C VAL A 21 19.08 5.94 -3.64
N ILE A 22 18.23 6.96 -3.39
CA ILE A 22 17.10 7.30 -4.27
C ILE A 22 17.60 7.65 -5.67
N ARG A 23 18.64 8.48 -5.78
CA ARG A 23 19.24 8.87 -7.07
C ARG A 23 19.71 7.64 -7.86
N ARG A 24 20.41 6.71 -7.21
CA ARG A 24 20.88 5.46 -7.84
C ARG A 24 19.72 4.56 -8.25
N LEU A 25 18.73 4.37 -7.38
CA LEU A 25 17.56 3.55 -7.70
C LEU A 25 16.78 4.11 -8.89
N LYS A 26 16.59 5.44 -8.97
CA LYS A 26 15.93 6.08 -10.11
C LYS A 26 16.73 5.93 -11.42
N ALA A 27 18.07 5.90 -11.35
CA ALA A 27 18.91 5.68 -12.52
C ALA A 27 18.91 4.21 -12.99
N GLU A 28 18.89 3.26 -12.04
CA GLU A 28 18.93 1.83 -12.33
C GLU A 28 17.56 1.27 -12.73
N TYR A 29 16.48 1.81 -12.14
CA TYR A 29 15.10 1.37 -12.34
C TYR A 29 14.20 2.57 -12.71
N PRO A 30 14.38 3.19 -13.88
CA PRO A 30 13.64 4.40 -14.27
C PRO A 30 12.13 4.15 -14.39
N ASP A 31 11.74 2.94 -14.78
CA ASP A 31 10.35 2.54 -15.02
C ASP A 31 9.72 1.78 -13.82
N ALA A 32 10.36 1.86 -12.64
CA ALA A 32 9.81 1.21 -11.45
C ALA A 32 8.48 1.84 -11.05
N GLY A 33 7.42 1.04 -11.04
CA GLY A 33 6.06 1.44 -10.69
C GLY A 33 5.28 0.31 -10.04
N CYS A 34 3.99 0.52 -9.83
CA CYS A 34 3.08 -0.52 -9.38
C CYS A 34 2.94 -1.60 -10.45
N THR A 35 3.03 -2.87 -10.04
CA THR A 35 2.89 -4.03 -10.92
C THR A 35 1.46 -4.59 -10.97
N LEU A 36 0.57 -4.02 -10.17
CA LEU A 36 -0.86 -4.33 -10.19
C LEU A 36 -1.57 -3.48 -11.25
N ASP A 37 -2.42 -4.11 -12.05
CA ASP A 37 -3.19 -3.43 -13.10
C ASP A 37 -4.40 -2.72 -12.49
N TYR A 38 -4.56 -1.42 -12.78
CA TYR A 38 -5.71 -0.62 -12.38
C TYR A 38 -5.84 0.66 -13.22
N ASP A 39 -7.08 1.10 -13.47
CA ASP A 39 -7.41 2.38 -14.09
C ASP A 39 -7.92 3.39 -13.06
N HIS A 40 -8.49 2.89 -11.97
CA HIS A 40 -9.13 3.69 -10.92
C HIS A 40 -8.61 3.30 -9.52
N ALA A 41 -8.56 4.27 -8.62
CA ALA A 41 -8.08 4.08 -7.24
C ALA A 41 -8.75 2.92 -6.48
N TRP A 42 -10.06 2.72 -6.67
CA TRP A 42 -10.81 1.63 -6.03
C TRP A 42 -10.39 0.25 -6.55
N GLN A 43 -9.97 0.14 -7.81
CA GLN A 43 -9.43 -1.10 -8.38
C GLN A 43 -8.10 -1.46 -7.71
N LEU A 44 -7.22 -0.47 -7.49
CA LEU A 44 -5.98 -0.71 -6.75
C LEU A 44 -6.23 -1.17 -5.32
N LEU A 45 -7.24 -0.61 -4.60
CA LEU A 45 -7.63 -1.10 -3.27
C LEU A 45 -7.99 -2.59 -3.29
N VAL A 46 -8.79 -3.02 -4.26
CA VAL A 46 -9.17 -4.42 -4.46
C VAL A 46 -7.96 -5.28 -4.77
N SER A 47 -7.13 -4.86 -5.74
CA SER A 47 -5.95 -5.60 -6.19
C SER A 47 -4.94 -5.79 -5.06
N VAL A 48 -4.69 -4.75 -4.25
CA VAL A 48 -3.80 -4.82 -3.09
C VAL A 48 -4.34 -5.77 -2.02
N ARG A 49 -5.67 -5.81 -1.79
CA ARG A 49 -6.27 -6.79 -0.87
C ARG A 49 -6.09 -8.21 -1.39
N LEU A 50 -6.22 -8.42 -2.70
CA LEU A 50 -6.01 -9.72 -3.35
C LEU A 50 -4.54 -10.15 -3.35
N ALA A 51 -3.60 -9.22 -3.43
CA ALA A 51 -2.15 -9.48 -3.40
C ALA A 51 -1.63 -9.99 -2.05
N ALA A 52 -2.44 -9.91 -0.97
CA ALA A 52 -2.08 -10.50 0.30
C ALA A 52 -1.87 -12.03 0.17
N GLN A 53 -0.60 -12.48 0.30
CA GLN A 53 -0.19 -13.89 0.09
C GLN A 53 -0.53 -14.44 -1.32
N CYS A 54 -0.49 -13.57 -2.32
CA CYS A 54 -0.68 -13.93 -3.73
C CYS A 54 0.31 -13.13 -4.59
N THR A 55 0.67 -13.65 -5.76
CA THR A 55 1.53 -12.92 -6.71
C THR A 55 0.71 -11.90 -7.50
N ASP A 56 1.31 -10.77 -7.84
CA ASP A 56 0.67 -9.71 -8.63
C ASP A 56 0.21 -10.23 -10.00
N ALA A 57 0.99 -11.08 -10.66
CA ALA A 57 0.61 -11.71 -11.92
C ALA A 57 -0.70 -12.52 -11.80
N ARG A 58 -0.90 -13.23 -10.67
CA ARG A 58 -2.15 -13.96 -10.44
C ARG A 58 -3.31 -13.00 -10.16
N VAL A 59 -3.05 -11.94 -9.41
CA VAL A 59 -4.05 -10.90 -9.13
C VAL A 59 -4.52 -10.25 -10.43
N ASN A 60 -3.60 -9.84 -11.31
CA ASN A 60 -3.93 -9.18 -12.57
C ASN A 60 -4.86 -10.02 -13.46
N ILE A 61 -4.62 -11.35 -13.53
CA ILE A 61 -5.53 -12.26 -14.25
C ILE A 61 -6.93 -12.28 -13.62
N VAL A 62 -7.02 -12.34 -12.30
CA VAL A 62 -8.31 -12.47 -11.59
C VAL A 62 -9.11 -11.18 -11.63
N VAL A 63 -8.45 -10.02 -11.51
CA VAL A 63 -9.15 -8.73 -11.50
C VAL A 63 -9.70 -8.36 -12.88
N GLU A 64 -9.16 -8.87 -13.97
CA GLU A 64 -9.72 -8.68 -15.32
C GLU A 64 -11.16 -9.19 -15.38
N GLU A 65 -11.42 -10.41 -14.91
CA GLU A 65 -12.78 -10.97 -14.82
C GLU A 65 -13.65 -10.20 -13.83
N LEU A 66 -13.09 -9.88 -12.64
CA LEU A 66 -13.82 -9.21 -11.58
C LEU A 66 -14.31 -7.81 -12.01
N PHE A 67 -13.45 -7.02 -12.63
CA PHE A 67 -13.79 -5.66 -13.05
C PHE A 67 -14.63 -5.62 -14.33
N ALA A 68 -14.51 -6.63 -15.20
CA ALA A 68 -15.43 -6.79 -16.32
C ALA A 68 -16.87 -7.08 -15.84
N LYS A 69 -17.02 -7.93 -14.81
CA LYS A 69 -18.33 -8.24 -14.22
C LYS A 69 -18.89 -7.10 -13.37
N TYR A 70 -18.02 -6.40 -12.63
CA TYR A 70 -18.39 -5.31 -11.70
C TYR A 70 -17.60 -4.03 -12.02
N PRO A 71 -18.04 -3.24 -13.02
CA PRO A 71 -17.23 -2.15 -13.57
C PRO A 71 -17.21 -0.86 -12.71
N SER A 72 -17.80 -0.87 -11.52
CA SER A 72 -17.83 0.29 -10.63
C SER A 72 -17.90 -0.10 -9.16
N VAL A 73 -17.56 0.86 -8.28
CA VAL A 73 -17.73 0.70 -6.83
C VAL A 73 -19.15 0.30 -6.47
N ALA A 74 -20.14 0.97 -7.09
CA ALA A 74 -21.57 0.69 -6.82
C ALA A 74 -21.96 -0.73 -7.25
N ALA A 75 -21.48 -1.20 -8.42
CA ALA A 75 -21.75 -2.54 -8.91
C ALA A 75 -21.11 -3.60 -7.98
N LEU A 76 -19.86 -3.41 -7.58
CA LEU A 76 -19.15 -4.35 -6.70
C LEU A 76 -19.71 -4.30 -5.26
N ALA A 77 -20.18 -3.13 -4.79
CA ALA A 77 -20.85 -3.00 -3.48
C ALA A 77 -22.23 -3.68 -3.42
N ALA A 78 -22.89 -3.83 -4.56
CA ALA A 78 -24.17 -4.52 -4.69
C ALA A 78 -24.03 -6.04 -4.85
N ALA A 79 -22.82 -6.52 -5.18
CA ALA A 79 -22.55 -7.94 -5.35
C ALA A 79 -22.62 -8.69 -4.00
N GLU A 80 -23.11 -9.94 -4.05
CA GLU A 80 -23.02 -10.82 -2.89
C GLU A 80 -21.58 -11.29 -2.69
N PRO A 81 -21.11 -11.40 -1.43
CA PRO A 81 -19.74 -11.83 -1.14
C PRO A 81 -19.39 -13.19 -1.77
N GLU A 82 -20.34 -14.10 -1.85
CA GLU A 82 -20.19 -15.43 -2.45
C GLU A 82 -19.89 -15.38 -3.94
N ASP A 83 -20.51 -14.42 -4.66
CA ASP A 83 -20.25 -14.20 -6.09
C ASP A 83 -18.86 -13.62 -6.33
N ILE A 84 -18.41 -12.73 -5.43
CA ILE A 84 -17.04 -12.19 -5.45
C ILE A 84 -16.05 -13.32 -5.13
N GLU A 85 -16.32 -14.15 -4.11
CA GLU A 85 -15.49 -15.28 -3.70
C GLU A 85 -15.26 -16.26 -4.85
N ALA A 86 -16.31 -16.58 -5.61
CA ALA A 86 -16.22 -17.50 -6.75
C ALA A 86 -15.14 -17.04 -7.76
N ILE A 87 -15.01 -15.72 -7.99
CA ILE A 87 -14.02 -15.16 -8.90
C ILE A 87 -12.63 -15.07 -8.25
N VAL A 88 -12.55 -14.58 -6.99
CA VAL A 88 -11.27 -14.29 -6.36
C VAL A 88 -10.60 -15.47 -5.67
N LYS A 89 -11.26 -16.62 -5.61
CA LYS A 89 -10.76 -17.87 -5.01
C LYS A 89 -9.34 -18.27 -5.46
N PRO A 90 -8.95 -18.08 -6.73
CA PRO A 90 -7.59 -18.41 -7.18
C PRO A 90 -6.48 -17.61 -6.50
N CYS A 91 -6.80 -16.46 -5.89
CA CYS A 91 -5.85 -15.65 -5.12
C CYS A 91 -5.58 -16.19 -3.70
N GLY A 92 -6.24 -17.29 -3.29
CA GLY A 92 -6.17 -17.81 -1.91
C GLY A 92 -6.94 -16.95 -0.91
N LEU A 93 -7.33 -17.55 0.22
CA LEU A 93 -8.14 -16.88 1.26
C LEU A 93 -9.42 -16.21 0.70
N GLY A 94 -10.04 -16.82 -0.32
CA GLY A 94 -11.14 -16.23 -1.11
C GLY A 94 -12.27 -15.69 -0.24
N HIS A 95 -12.75 -16.46 0.72
CA HIS A 95 -13.84 -16.06 1.61
C HIS A 95 -13.53 -14.76 2.39
N SER A 96 -12.36 -14.70 3.04
CA SER A 96 -11.96 -13.48 3.79
C SER A 96 -11.77 -12.28 2.86
N LYS A 97 -11.11 -12.48 1.70
CA LYS A 97 -10.88 -11.43 0.71
C LYS A 97 -12.17 -10.88 0.12
N ALA A 98 -13.09 -11.76 -0.27
CA ALA A 98 -14.39 -11.36 -0.82
C ALA A 98 -15.22 -10.55 0.17
N ARG A 99 -15.25 -10.99 1.44
CA ARG A 99 -15.95 -10.26 2.50
C ARG A 99 -15.36 -8.88 2.75
N ASP A 100 -14.03 -8.76 2.80
CA ASP A 100 -13.37 -7.48 3.01
C ASP A 100 -13.59 -6.54 1.80
N ILE A 101 -13.51 -7.06 0.57
CA ILE A 101 -13.78 -6.30 -0.67
C ILE A 101 -15.23 -5.79 -0.67
N SER A 102 -16.22 -6.67 -0.43
CA SER A 102 -17.63 -6.28 -0.37
C SER A 102 -17.87 -5.20 0.68
N ALA A 103 -17.35 -5.38 1.90
CA ALA A 103 -17.49 -4.40 2.97
C ALA A 103 -16.80 -3.07 2.66
N CYS A 104 -15.61 -3.10 2.04
CA CYS A 104 -14.88 -1.91 1.61
C CYS A 104 -15.68 -1.13 0.55
N MET A 105 -16.16 -1.81 -0.49
CA MET A 105 -16.94 -1.16 -1.55
C MET A 105 -18.26 -0.59 -1.04
N ARG A 106 -18.95 -1.29 -0.14
CA ARG A 106 -20.15 -0.76 0.54
C ARG A 106 -19.84 0.50 1.33
N MET A 107 -18.72 0.52 2.07
CA MET A 107 -18.31 1.72 2.81
C MET A 107 -17.94 2.88 1.87
N LEU A 108 -17.24 2.62 0.75
CA LEU A 108 -16.96 3.66 -0.24
C LEU A 108 -18.24 4.24 -0.83
N ARG A 109 -19.23 3.40 -1.16
CA ARG A 109 -20.54 3.85 -1.67
C ARG A 109 -21.28 4.69 -0.62
N ASP A 110 -21.37 4.22 0.61
CA ASP A 110 -22.27 4.77 1.63
C ASP A 110 -21.70 5.99 2.35
N LYS A 111 -20.36 6.12 2.46
CA LYS A 111 -19.71 7.19 3.20
C LYS A 111 -18.84 8.13 2.37
N TYR A 112 -18.38 7.68 1.21
CA TYR A 112 -17.38 8.41 0.41
C TYR A 112 -17.82 8.69 -1.03
N ASP A 113 -19.12 8.61 -1.32
CA ASP A 113 -19.67 8.88 -2.66
C ASP A 113 -18.94 8.11 -3.77
N CYS A 114 -18.67 6.82 -3.53
CA CYS A 114 -17.88 5.93 -4.40
C CYS A 114 -16.45 6.39 -4.68
N ARG A 115 -15.89 7.30 -3.89
CA ARG A 115 -14.50 7.78 -4.02
C ARG A 115 -13.60 7.16 -2.97
N VAL A 116 -12.36 6.93 -3.35
CA VAL A 116 -11.34 6.50 -2.39
C VAL A 116 -10.89 7.74 -1.60
N PRO A 117 -10.92 7.70 -0.25
CA PRO A 117 -10.47 8.82 0.56
C PRO A 117 -8.96 9.03 0.40
N ASP A 118 -8.52 10.28 0.55
CA ASP A 118 -7.14 10.71 0.33
C ASP A 118 -6.38 11.03 1.63
N THR A 119 -6.93 10.62 2.77
CA THR A 119 -6.26 10.71 4.07
C THR A 119 -5.90 9.33 4.61
N PHE A 120 -4.78 9.26 5.34
CA PHE A 120 -4.27 7.99 5.87
C PHE A 120 -5.23 7.34 6.87
N ASP A 121 -5.85 8.16 7.73
CA ASP A 121 -6.77 7.66 8.77
C ASP A 121 -8.06 7.12 8.17
N GLU A 122 -8.62 7.78 7.16
CA GLU A 122 -9.80 7.29 6.45
C GLU A 122 -9.50 6.01 5.65
N LEU A 123 -8.32 5.92 5.01
CA LEU A 123 -7.89 4.68 4.35
C LEU A 123 -7.77 3.52 5.34
N LEU A 124 -7.23 3.75 6.54
CA LEU A 124 -7.15 2.73 7.58
C LEU A 124 -8.50 2.31 8.15
N ALA A 125 -9.52 3.16 8.03
CA ALA A 125 -10.88 2.82 8.44
C ALA A 125 -11.60 1.88 7.46
N LEU A 126 -11.09 1.76 6.22
CA LEU A 126 -11.67 0.86 5.21
C LEU A 126 -11.41 -0.61 5.55
N PRO A 127 -12.43 -1.48 5.44
CA PRO A 127 -12.28 -2.91 5.64
C PRO A 127 -11.17 -3.52 4.76
N GLY A 128 -10.30 -4.33 5.36
CA GLY A 128 -9.21 -4.99 4.65
C GLY A 128 -8.01 -4.11 4.29
N VAL A 129 -8.03 -2.83 4.65
CA VAL A 129 -6.93 -1.88 4.38
C VAL A 129 -6.04 -1.74 5.61
N GLY A 130 -4.80 -2.21 5.50
CA GLY A 130 -3.76 -2.01 6.50
C GLY A 130 -2.80 -0.88 6.16
N ARG A 131 -1.87 -0.58 7.08
CA ARG A 131 -0.87 0.49 6.88
C ARG A 131 -0.07 0.37 5.58
N LYS A 132 0.33 -0.86 5.21
CA LYS A 132 1.07 -1.11 3.95
C LYS A 132 0.22 -0.70 2.75
N SER A 133 -1.04 -1.13 2.71
CA SER A 133 -1.98 -0.80 1.63
C SER A 133 -2.30 0.69 1.59
N ALA A 134 -2.54 1.32 2.75
CA ALA A 134 -2.79 2.74 2.83
C ALA A 134 -1.60 3.56 2.30
N ASN A 135 -0.35 3.21 2.66
CA ASN A 135 0.84 3.89 2.13
C ASN A 135 0.97 3.71 0.61
N LEU A 136 0.66 2.53 0.08
CA LEU A 136 0.69 2.32 -1.37
C LEU A 136 -0.33 3.23 -2.07
N ILE A 137 -1.56 3.27 -1.60
CA ILE A 137 -2.62 4.14 -2.16
C ILE A 137 -2.23 5.62 -2.06
N MET A 138 -1.69 6.05 -0.91
CA MET A 138 -1.25 7.44 -0.71
C MET A 138 -0.15 7.84 -1.69
N GLY A 139 0.84 6.96 -1.90
CA GLY A 139 1.96 7.24 -2.80
C GLY A 139 1.58 7.13 -4.27
N ASP A 140 0.95 6.04 -4.65
CA ASP A 140 0.75 5.66 -6.04
C ASP A 140 -0.44 6.38 -6.69
N VAL A 141 -1.55 6.52 -5.95
CA VAL A 141 -2.76 7.18 -6.44
C VAL A 141 -2.74 8.69 -6.21
N PHE A 142 -2.34 9.12 -5.01
CA PHE A 142 -2.46 10.53 -4.62
C PHE A 142 -1.14 11.30 -4.71
N GLY A 143 -0.02 10.65 -5.05
CA GLY A 143 1.29 11.29 -5.14
C GLY A 143 1.78 11.89 -3.81
N LYS A 144 1.19 11.47 -2.68
CA LYS A 144 1.56 11.96 -1.35
C LYS A 144 2.80 11.24 -0.84
N PRO A 145 3.65 11.90 -0.04
CA PRO A 145 4.83 11.27 0.54
C PRO A 145 4.43 10.02 1.35
N ALA A 146 4.76 8.85 0.86
CA ALA A 146 4.44 7.58 1.51
C ALA A 146 5.50 6.53 1.17
N ILE A 147 5.74 5.61 2.10
CA ILE A 147 6.69 4.51 1.90
C ILE A 147 6.01 3.20 2.22
N VAL A 148 5.99 2.30 1.23
CA VAL A 148 5.53 0.93 1.40
C VAL A 148 6.62 0.14 2.13
N THR A 149 6.45 -0.03 3.44
CA THR A 149 7.38 -0.77 4.29
C THR A 149 7.00 -2.24 4.35
N ASP A 150 7.60 -3.02 3.48
CA ASP A 150 7.55 -4.47 3.55
C ASP A 150 8.83 -5.05 4.20
N THR A 151 8.88 -6.37 4.31
CA THR A 151 10.04 -7.08 4.89
C THR A 151 11.32 -6.86 4.09
N HIS A 152 11.23 -6.68 2.77
CA HIS A 152 12.37 -6.40 1.89
C HIS A 152 12.90 -4.98 2.10
N CYS A 153 12.01 -4.00 2.13
CA CYS A 153 12.35 -2.61 2.42
C CYS A 153 13.05 -2.49 3.78
N ILE A 154 12.48 -3.09 4.84
CA ILE A 154 13.08 -3.09 6.18
C ILE A 154 14.47 -3.72 6.16
N ARG A 155 14.63 -4.88 5.52
CA ARG A 155 15.91 -5.58 5.43
C ARG A 155 16.97 -4.75 4.69
N LEU A 156 16.60 -4.14 3.57
CA LEU A 156 17.49 -3.31 2.77
C LEU A 156 17.88 -2.03 3.51
N CYS A 157 16.92 -1.32 4.11
CA CYS A 157 17.17 -0.11 4.89
C CYS A 157 18.14 -0.36 6.07
N ASN A 158 18.02 -1.51 6.74
CA ASN A 158 19.00 -1.92 7.76
C ASN A 158 20.36 -2.22 7.14
N LYS A 159 20.41 -2.95 6.02
CA LYS A 159 21.67 -3.35 5.37
C LYS A 159 22.50 -2.16 4.88
N ILE A 160 21.83 -1.13 4.35
CA ILE A 160 22.49 0.09 3.84
C ILE A 160 22.70 1.16 4.92
N GLY A 161 22.26 0.92 6.16
CA GLY A 161 22.48 1.82 7.29
C GLY A 161 21.52 3.01 7.38
N LEU A 162 20.40 3.00 6.66
CA LEU A 162 19.35 4.03 6.77
C LEU A 162 18.61 3.94 8.10
N VAL A 163 18.43 2.73 8.62
CA VAL A 163 17.83 2.44 9.93
C VAL A 163 18.71 1.46 10.71
N ASP A 164 18.61 1.47 12.04
CA ASP A 164 19.45 0.65 12.91
C ASP A 164 18.63 -0.40 13.65
N GLY A 165 18.73 -1.66 13.25
CA GLY A 165 18.14 -2.81 13.95
C GLY A 165 16.62 -2.79 14.01
N ILE A 166 15.94 -2.05 13.14
CA ILE A 166 14.48 -1.99 13.09
C ILE A 166 13.94 -3.25 12.44
N LYS A 167 13.09 -3.98 13.15
CA LYS A 167 12.44 -5.21 12.67
C LYS A 167 10.94 -5.02 12.42
N GLU A 168 10.34 -4.00 13.04
CA GLU A 168 8.90 -3.74 12.96
C GLU A 168 8.57 -2.70 11.88
N PRO A 169 7.66 -3.00 10.92
CA PRO A 169 7.27 -2.08 9.86
C PRO A 169 6.78 -0.71 10.38
N GLN A 170 6.04 -0.71 11.49
CA GLN A 170 5.49 0.50 12.09
C GLN A 170 6.58 1.47 12.58
N LYS A 171 7.68 0.94 13.12
CA LYS A 171 8.81 1.76 13.56
C LYS A 171 9.63 2.29 12.38
N ALA A 172 9.73 1.51 11.30
CA ALA A 172 10.40 1.96 10.08
C ALA A 172 9.65 3.14 9.43
N VAL A 173 8.31 3.09 9.37
CA VAL A 173 7.46 4.17 8.83
C VAL A 173 7.57 5.44 9.66
N SER A 174 7.58 5.37 11.00
CA SER A 174 7.66 6.58 11.83
C SER A 174 8.97 7.35 11.64
N TYR A 175 10.07 6.66 11.29
CA TYR A 175 11.33 7.31 10.93
C TYR A 175 11.29 7.98 9.55
N THR A 176 10.47 7.50 8.62
CA THR A 176 10.35 8.06 7.27
C THR A 176 9.34 9.19 7.21
N HIS A 177 8.23 9.15 7.95
CA HIS A 177 7.26 10.25 8.05
C HIS A 177 7.84 11.49 8.71
N LEU A 178 8.65 11.35 9.76
CA LEU A 178 9.36 12.49 10.39
C LEU A 178 10.34 13.19 9.43
N ARG A 179 10.71 12.55 8.30
CA ARG A 179 11.66 13.11 7.33
C ARG A 179 10.99 13.67 6.07
N ALA A 180 9.79 13.23 5.73
CA ALA A 180 9.06 13.74 4.57
C ALA A 180 8.49 15.14 4.83
N HIS A 181 8.20 15.49 6.09
CA HIS A 181 7.71 16.83 6.50
C HIS A 181 8.79 17.88 6.72
N GLU A 182 10.08 17.51 6.67
CA GLU A 182 11.20 18.45 6.83
C GLU A 182 11.82 18.88 5.49
N THR A 183 11.14 18.65 4.38
CA THR A 183 11.65 18.98 3.02
C THR A 183 10.87 20.08 2.31
N ASP A 184 10.08 20.88 3.05
CA ASP A 184 9.54 22.17 2.58
C ASP A 184 10.44 23.33 2.99
#